data_c1f128dc50ffe9b3cccbb2d9e4ab43bf
#
_entry.id   c1f128dc50ffe9b3cccbb2d9e4ab43bf
#
_cell.length_a   1.000
_cell.length_b   1.000
_cell.length_c   1.000
_cell.angle_alpha   90.00
_cell.angle_beta   90.00
_cell.angle_gamma   90.00
#
_symmetry.space_group_name_H-M   'P 1'
#
loop_
_entity.id
_entity.type
_entity.pdbx_description
1 polymer ?
#
loop_
_entity_poly.entity_id
_entity_poly.type
_entity_poly.pdbx_seq_one_letter_code
_entity_poly.pdbx_strand_id
1 'polypeptide(L)'
;MDKELSVDAILSSLNEVQREAVKQSDGPVMVIAGPGSGKTRVLTYKIAYLISMGVDPWRILALTFTNKAAREMKERIEEVVGGGARRVWMGTFHSIFARILRVEAHRIGYPNDFTIYDSDDTKSVLREIVNNMKLDPKVYKPGFMYSRISMAKSNLITPKAYAVNEELLTYDQMNRVPMLSQIYTKYVDKCLKSGAMDFDDLLLQMFKLLYQNPDNIRDKYQSAFSHIFVDEFQDTNFLQYEIIKLFLKDRGPNSNICI
;
A
#
# COMPACT_ATOMS: atom_id res chain seq x y z
N MET A 1 -19.68 -25.30 15.33
CA MET A 1 -20.76 -24.33 15.10
C MET A 1 -20.21 -22.97 15.45
N ASP A 2 -19.72 -22.24 14.45
CA ASP A 2 -19.19 -20.88 14.64
C ASP A 2 -20.37 -19.99 15.01
N LYS A 3 -20.24 -19.34 16.16
CA LYS A 3 -21.26 -18.43 16.71
C LYS A 3 -21.16 -17.12 15.94
N GLU A 4 -21.84 -17.00 14.80
CA GLU A 4 -22.07 -15.69 14.18
C GLU A 4 -22.84 -14.82 15.15
N LEU A 5 -22.27 -13.70 15.57
CA LEU A 5 -22.99 -12.70 16.35
C LEU A 5 -24.07 -12.06 15.48
N SER A 6 -25.27 -11.91 16.04
CA SER A 6 -26.31 -11.16 15.36
C SER A 6 -25.90 -9.70 15.17
N VAL A 7 -26.49 -9.02 14.18
CA VAL A 7 -26.29 -7.57 13.94
C VAL A 7 -26.47 -6.77 15.23
N ASP A 8 -27.50 -7.10 16.02
CA ASP A 8 -27.77 -6.42 17.29
C ASP A 8 -26.67 -6.65 18.32
N ALA A 9 -26.07 -7.84 18.37
CA ALA A 9 -24.96 -8.11 19.28
C ALA A 9 -23.69 -7.34 18.88
N ILE A 10 -23.42 -7.19 17.57
CA ILE A 10 -22.32 -6.37 17.03
C ILE A 10 -22.49 -4.91 17.47
N LEU A 11 -23.69 -4.35 17.29
CA LEU A 11 -23.98 -2.94 17.55
C LEU A 11 -24.10 -2.62 19.04
N SER A 12 -24.57 -3.56 19.87
CA SER A 12 -24.75 -3.34 21.33
C SER A 12 -23.46 -3.12 22.09
N SER A 13 -22.33 -3.63 21.55
CA SER A 13 -20.99 -3.47 22.15
C SER A 13 -20.34 -2.10 21.89
N LEU A 14 -21.00 -1.24 21.10
CA LEU A 14 -20.49 0.06 20.66
C LEU A 14 -21.22 1.20 21.37
N ASN A 15 -20.52 2.30 21.64
CA ASN A 15 -21.20 3.53 22.06
C ASN A 15 -22.00 4.14 20.90
N GLU A 16 -22.80 5.17 21.17
CA GLU A 16 -23.72 5.75 20.18
C GLU A 16 -22.99 6.28 18.92
N VAL A 17 -21.94 7.05 19.10
CA VAL A 17 -21.13 7.62 18.00
C VAL A 17 -20.44 6.53 17.18
N GLN A 18 -19.86 5.53 17.84
CA GLN A 18 -19.25 4.39 17.16
C GLN A 18 -20.29 3.58 16.36
N ARG A 19 -21.49 3.39 16.93
CA ARG A 19 -22.59 2.69 16.28
C ARG A 19 -23.08 3.42 15.04
N GLU A 20 -23.18 4.74 15.09
CA GLU A 20 -23.53 5.57 13.94
C GLU A 20 -22.49 5.41 12.82
N ALA A 21 -21.20 5.54 13.13
CA ALA A 21 -20.11 5.36 12.18
C ALA A 21 -20.09 3.95 11.56
N VAL A 22 -20.43 2.91 12.33
CA VAL A 22 -20.50 1.52 11.83
C VAL A 22 -21.70 1.33 10.90
N LYS A 23 -22.85 1.91 11.21
CA LYS A 23 -24.08 1.78 10.41
C LYS A 23 -24.03 2.52 9.07
N GLN A 24 -23.20 3.56 8.94
CA GLN A 24 -23.04 4.30 7.70
C GLN A 24 -22.39 3.39 6.64
N SER A 25 -23.17 2.65 5.87
CA SER A 25 -22.68 1.61 4.92
C SER A 25 -22.28 2.16 3.58
N ASP A 26 -22.87 3.27 3.13
CA ASP A 26 -22.74 3.78 1.78
C ASP A 26 -21.94 5.09 1.73
N GLY A 27 -21.13 5.22 0.69
CA GLY A 27 -20.32 6.41 0.44
C GLY A 27 -19.02 6.49 1.25
N PRO A 28 -18.30 7.59 1.11
CA PRO A 28 -17.06 7.82 1.83
C PRO A 28 -17.34 8.19 3.30
N VAL A 29 -16.65 7.52 4.23
CA VAL A 29 -16.75 7.76 5.68
C VAL A 29 -15.36 8.08 6.21
N MET A 30 -15.24 9.20 6.91
CA MET A 30 -14.03 9.56 7.66
C MET A 30 -14.34 9.52 9.17
N VAL A 31 -13.57 8.71 9.91
CA VAL A 31 -13.68 8.59 11.35
C VAL A 31 -12.56 9.40 12.02
N ILE A 32 -12.89 10.59 12.50
CA ILE A 32 -11.94 11.44 13.21
C ILE A 32 -12.07 11.17 14.71
N ALA A 33 -10.99 10.68 15.31
CA ALA A 33 -11.00 10.28 16.70
C ALA A 33 -9.61 10.36 17.34
N GLY A 34 -9.54 10.77 18.58
CA GLY A 34 -8.28 10.87 19.34
C GLY A 34 -7.63 9.50 19.63
N PRO A 35 -6.40 9.49 20.13
CA PRO A 35 -5.75 8.26 20.59
C PRO A 35 -6.59 7.54 21.65
N GLY A 36 -6.71 6.21 21.55
CA GLY A 36 -7.48 5.41 22.52
C GLY A 36 -9.01 5.46 22.38
N SER A 37 -9.56 6.26 21.45
CA SER A 37 -11.01 6.37 21.24
C SER A 37 -11.65 5.15 20.54
N GLY A 38 -10.83 4.21 20.06
CA GLY A 38 -11.30 2.99 19.43
C GLY A 38 -11.50 3.08 17.93
N LYS A 39 -10.74 3.91 17.18
CA LYS A 39 -10.76 3.96 15.69
C LYS A 39 -10.70 2.58 15.05
N THR A 40 -9.67 1.81 15.36
CA THR A 40 -9.51 0.44 14.84
C THR A 40 -10.69 -0.47 15.20
N ARG A 41 -11.32 -0.24 16.38
CA ARG A 41 -12.54 -0.96 16.77
C ARG A 41 -13.71 -0.61 15.85
N VAL A 42 -13.91 0.67 15.53
CA VAL A 42 -14.95 1.09 14.58
C VAL A 42 -14.75 0.43 13.22
N LEU A 43 -13.53 0.46 12.67
CA LEU A 43 -13.22 -0.20 11.40
C LEU A 43 -13.48 -1.71 11.44
N THR A 44 -13.04 -2.38 12.49
CA THR A 44 -13.24 -3.83 12.69
C THR A 44 -14.74 -4.19 12.73
N TYR A 45 -15.50 -3.46 13.56
CA TYR A 45 -16.93 -3.71 13.71
C TYR A 45 -17.74 -3.31 12.48
N LYS A 46 -17.30 -2.30 11.72
CA LYS A 46 -17.90 -1.94 10.44
C LYS A 46 -17.71 -3.04 9.39
N ILE A 47 -16.54 -3.64 9.30
CA ILE A 47 -16.29 -4.79 8.43
C ILE A 47 -17.18 -5.96 8.84
N ALA A 48 -17.24 -6.29 10.13
CA ALA A 48 -18.09 -7.34 10.66
C ALA A 48 -19.58 -7.08 10.37
N TYR A 49 -20.03 -5.84 10.54
CA TYR A 49 -21.39 -5.41 10.25
C TYR A 49 -21.73 -5.58 8.76
N LEU A 50 -20.84 -5.16 7.84
CA LEU A 50 -21.06 -5.33 6.40
C LEU A 50 -21.16 -6.80 6.01
N ILE A 51 -20.33 -7.67 6.58
CA ILE A 51 -20.39 -9.12 6.35
C ILE A 51 -21.73 -9.68 6.84
N SER A 52 -22.17 -9.28 8.03
CA SER A 52 -23.47 -9.72 8.60
C SER A 52 -24.68 -9.20 7.80
N MET A 53 -24.52 -8.07 7.07
CA MET A 53 -25.51 -7.52 6.16
C MET A 53 -25.45 -8.16 4.75
N GLY A 54 -24.63 -9.20 4.55
CA GLY A 54 -24.55 -9.97 3.30
C GLY A 54 -23.52 -9.46 2.29
N VAL A 55 -22.62 -8.55 2.68
CA VAL A 55 -21.50 -8.20 1.81
C VAL A 55 -20.49 -9.35 1.81
N ASP A 56 -20.18 -9.85 0.62
CA ASP A 56 -19.18 -10.91 0.47
C ASP A 56 -17.81 -10.48 1.03
N PRO A 57 -17.20 -11.24 1.95
CA PRO A 57 -15.93 -10.86 2.59
C PRO A 57 -14.78 -10.61 1.60
N TRP A 58 -14.73 -11.35 0.50
CA TRP A 58 -13.70 -11.17 -0.54
C TRP A 58 -13.83 -9.85 -1.34
N ARG A 59 -14.96 -9.15 -1.21
CA ARG A 59 -15.19 -7.82 -1.78
C ARG A 59 -14.74 -6.68 -0.87
N ILE A 60 -14.18 -6.98 0.29
CA ILE A 60 -13.69 -6.00 1.27
C ILE A 60 -12.17 -6.01 1.23
N LEU A 61 -11.59 -4.82 1.01
CA LEU A 61 -10.16 -4.54 1.09
C LEU A 61 -9.88 -3.73 2.35
N ALA A 62 -9.05 -4.24 3.26
CA ALA A 62 -8.63 -3.56 4.48
C ALA A 62 -7.10 -3.42 4.53
N LEU A 63 -6.63 -2.17 4.50
CA LEU A 63 -5.21 -1.81 4.46
C LEU A 63 -4.77 -1.27 5.81
N THR A 64 -3.63 -1.74 6.29
CA THR A 64 -3.00 -1.29 7.54
C THR A 64 -1.52 -1.00 7.31
N PHE A 65 -0.83 -0.44 8.33
CA PHE A 65 0.61 -0.15 8.23
C PHE A 65 1.49 -1.27 8.76
N THR A 66 0.99 -2.10 9.67
CA THR A 66 1.78 -3.16 10.29
C THR A 66 1.11 -4.52 10.20
N ASN A 67 1.93 -5.57 10.07
CA ASN A 67 1.43 -6.94 10.08
C ASN A 67 0.75 -7.30 11.42
N LYS A 68 1.19 -6.68 12.51
CA LYS A 68 0.56 -6.85 13.83
C LYS A 68 -0.87 -6.30 13.82
N ALA A 69 -1.07 -5.05 13.34
CA ALA A 69 -2.40 -4.45 13.23
C ALA A 69 -3.34 -5.26 12.32
N ALA A 70 -2.83 -5.72 11.16
CA ALA A 70 -3.59 -6.58 10.26
C ALA A 70 -4.05 -7.87 10.93
N ARG A 71 -3.17 -8.53 11.70
CA ARG A 71 -3.49 -9.76 12.42
C ARG A 71 -4.52 -9.51 13.53
N GLU A 72 -4.29 -8.50 14.39
CA GLU A 72 -5.23 -8.16 15.46
C GLU A 72 -6.62 -7.78 14.92
N MET A 73 -6.69 -7.04 13.82
CA MET A 73 -7.95 -6.71 13.17
C MET A 73 -8.65 -7.97 12.66
N LYS A 74 -7.91 -8.86 12.02
CA LYS A 74 -8.45 -10.12 11.51
C LYS A 74 -8.99 -11.02 12.62
N GLU A 75 -8.24 -11.21 13.70
CA GLU A 75 -8.65 -11.97 14.87
C GLU A 75 -9.97 -11.42 15.45
N ARG A 76 -10.06 -10.11 15.63
CA ARG A 76 -11.28 -9.46 16.12
C ARG A 76 -12.49 -9.63 15.19
N ILE A 77 -12.29 -9.60 13.87
CA ILE A 77 -13.38 -9.85 12.92
C ILE A 77 -13.79 -11.32 12.99
N GLU A 78 -12.84 -12.27 13.07
CA GLU A 78 -13.12 -13.69 13.23
C GLU A 78 -13.91 -13.99 14.51
N GLU A 79 -13.62 -13.31 15.62
CA GLU A 79 -14.39 -13.42 16.88
C GLU A 79 -15.86 -12.99 16.72
N VAL A 80 -16.13 -12.03 15.83
CA VAL A 80 -17.45 -11.45 15.62
C VAL A 80 -18.27 -12.23 14.57
N VAL A 81 -17.68 -12.55 13.41
CA VAL A 81 -18.40 -13.14 12.27
C VAL A 81 -17.91 -14.54 11.90
N GLY A 82 -17.05 -15.14 12.71
CA GLY A 82 -16.55 -16.51 12.47
C GLY A 82 -15.63 -16.61 11.27
N GLY A 83 -15.54 -17.81 10.70
CA GLY A 83 -14.61 -18.15 9.61
C GLY A 83 -14.76 -17.34 8.31
N GLY A 84 -15.86 -16.61 8.14
CA GLY A 84 -16.07 -15.70 7.00
C GLY A 84 -15.01 -14.61 6.86
N ALA A 85 -14.47 -14.15 7.98
CA ALA A 85 -13.41 -13.13 8.03
C ALA A 85 -12.13 -13.50 7.25
N ARG A 86 -11.84 -14.79 7.08
CA ARG A 86 -10.62 -15.26 6.39
C ARG A 86 -10.56 -14.88 4.92
N ARG A 87 -11.71 -14.58 4.31
CA ARG A 87 -11.82 -14.21 2.90
C ARG A 87 -11.64 -12.71 2.65
N VAL A 88 -11.63 -11.89 3.70
CA VAL A 88 -11.37 -10.46 3.59
C VAL A 88 -9.93 -10.25 3.09
N TRP A 89 -9.76 -9.37 2.11
CA TRP A 89 -8.44 -8.93 1.68
C TRP A 89 -7.87 -7.96 2.72
N MET A 90 -7.15 -8.51 3.68
CA MET A 90 -6.61 -7.74 4.80
C MET A 90 -5.12 -7.92 4.95
N GLY A 91 -4.41 -6.82 5.09
CA GLY A 91 -2.96 -6.82 5.23
C GLY A 91 -2.36 -5.43 5.18
N THR A 92 -1.02 -5.38 5.20
CA THR A 92 -0.31 -4.13 4.93
C THR A 92 -0.40 -3.77 3.45
N PHE A 93 -0.25 -2.49 3.11
CA PHE A 93 -0.15 -2.04 1.72
C PHE A 93 0.80 -2.91 0.91
N HIS A 94 2.00 -3.14 1.42
CA HIS A 94 3.01 -3.96 0.76
C HIS A 94 2.57 -5.40 0.55
N SER A 95 2.00 -6.05 1.55
CA SER A 95 1.59 -7.46 1.46
C SER A 95 0.45 -7.67 0.47
N ILE A 96 -0.54 -6.79 0.48
CA ILE A 96 -1.68 -6.83 -0.45
C ILE A 96 -1.21 -6.54 -1.88
N PHE A 97 -0.38 -5.51 -2.07
CA PHE A 97 0.08 -5.14 -3.41
C PHE A 97 1.07 -6.16 -3.97
N ALA A 98 1.94 -6.75 -3.15
CA ALA A 98 2.76 -7.89 -3.57
C ALA A 98 1.88 -9.05 -4.05
N ARG A 99 0.79 -9.37 -3.35
CA ARG A 99 -0.15 -10.43 -3.76
C ARG A 99 -0.81 -10.12 -5.10
N ILE A 100 -1.21 -8.88 -5.36
CA ILE A 100 -1.77 -8.46 -6.64
C ILE A 100 -0.68 -8.54 -7.73
N LEU A 101 0.50 -8.00 -7.48
CA LEU A 101 1.61 -8.00 -8.43
C LEU A 101 2.08 -9.42 -8.79
N ARG A 102 2.01 -10.39 -7.87
CA ARG A 102 2.29 -11.81 -8.17
C ARG A 102 1.39 -12.38 -9.27
N VAL A 103 0.24 -11.78 -9.51
CA VAL A 103 -0.67 -12.18 -10.59
C VAL A 103 -0.50 -11.30 -11.84
N GLU A 104 -0.27 -10.01 -11.66
CA GLU A 104 -0.45 -9.02 -12.73
C GLU A 104 0.87 -8.36 -13.20
N ALA A 105 2.02 -8.61 -12.55
CA ALA A 105 3.28 -7.90 -12.82
C ALA A 105 3.78 -8.03 -14.27
N HIS A 106 3.45 -9.13 -14.95
CA HIS A 106 3.79 -9.34 -16.35
C HIS A 106 3.24 -8.22 -17.27
N ARG A 107 2.13 -7.59 -16.91
CA ARG A 107 1.51 -6.50 -17.67
C ARG A 107 2.31 -5.20 -17.64
N ILE A 108 3.22 -5.08 -16.69
CA ILE A 108 4.11 -3.91 -16.52
C ILE A 108 5.59 -4.26 -16.72
N GLY A 109 5.87 -5.43 -17.30
CA GLY A 109 7.22 -5.85 -17.71
C GLY A 109 8.03 -6.56 -16.62
N TYR A 110 7.41 -7.03 -15.54
CA TYR A 110 8.06 -7.86 -14.53
C TYR A 110 7.57 -9.31 -14.60
N PRO A 111 8.40 -10.30 -14.27
CA PRO A 111 7.94 -11.67 -14.10
C PRO A 111 7.03 -11.77 -12.88
N ASN A 112 6.04 -12.69 -12.89
CA ASN A 112 5.14 -12.85 -11.75
C ASN A 112 5.84 -13.45 -10.52
N ASP A 113 6.93 -14.15 -10.71
CA ASP A 113 7.81 -14.73 -9.68
C ASP A 113 8.96 -13.80 -9.26
N PHE A 114 8.81 -12.48 -9.47
CA PHE A 114 9.82 -11.49 -9.13
C PHE A 114 10.36 -11.67 -7.71
N THR A 115 11.65 -11.39 -7.53
CA THR A 115 12.28 -11.38 -6.21
C THR A 115 11.97 -10.08 -5.47
N ILE A 116 11.72 -10.15 -4.17
CA ILE A 116 11.59 -8.96 -3.32
C ILE A 116 12.92 -8.74 -2.61
N TYR A 117 13.59 -7.63 -2.93
CA TYR A 117 14.82 -7.22 -2.27
C TYR A 117 14.51 -6.54 -0.94
N ASP A 118 15.19 -6.98 0.11
CA ASP A 118 15.19 -6.28 1.38
C ASP A 118 16.17 -5.08 1.37
N SER A 119 16.33 -4.44 2.53
CA SER A 119 17.21 -3.26 2.64
C SER A 119 18.68 -3.60 2.44
N ASP A 120 19.11 -4.82 2.76
CA ASP A 120 20.51 -5.22 2.63
C ASP A 120 20.83 -5.69 1.21
N ASP A 121 19.87 -6.36 0.55
CA ASP A 121 19.94 -6.66 -0.88
C ASP A 121 20.04 -5.36 -1.69
N THR A 122 19.16 -4.40 -1.41
CA THR A 122 19.14 -3.08 -2.06
C THR A 122 20.47 -2.35 -1.89
N LYS A 123 21.00 -2.29 -0.65
CA LYS A 123 22.30 -1.67 -0.39
C LYS A 123 23.46 -2.42 -1.08
N SER A 124 23.34 -3.74 -1.23
CA SER A 124 24.34 -4.54 -1.94
C SER A 124 24.36 -4.19 -3.43
N VAL A 125 23.18 -4.10 -4.07
CA VAL A 125 23.05 -3.65 -5.46
C VAL A 125 23.63 -2.26 -5.65
N LEU A 126 23.34 -1.33 -4.74
CA LEU A 126 23.88 0.04 -4.80
C LEU A 126 25.40 0.07 -4.68
N ARG A 127 26.01 -0.74 -3.77
CA ARG A 127 27.48 -0.87 -3.66
C ARG A 127 28.08 -1.36 -4.96
N GLU A 128 27.48 -2.37 -5.59
CA GLU A 128 27.96 -2.88 -6.87
C GLU A 128 27.91 -1.81 -7.98
N ILE A 129 26.82 -1.04 -8.05
CA ILE A 129 26.69 0.06 -9.01
C ILE A 129 27.78 1.11 -8.80
N VAL A 130 28.03 1.52 -7.55
CA VAL A 130 29.08 2.50 -7.19
C VAL A 130 30.46 1.99 -7.62
N ASN A 131 30.77 0.71 -7.34
CA ASN A 131 32.03 0.09 -7.73
C ASN A 131 32.19 0.04 -9.26
N ASN A 132 31.14 -0.35 -9.99
CA ASN A 132 31.14 -0.42 -11.45
C ASN A 132 31.29 0.96 -12.09
N MET A 133 30.79 2.01 -11.45
CA MET A 133 30.97 3.40 -11.86
C MET A 133 32.32 4.01 -11.42
N LYS A 134 33.14 3.25 -10.69
CA LYS A 134 34.43 3.68 -10.13
C LYS A 134 34.31 4.93 -9.25
N LEU A 135 33.19 5.04 -8.51
CA LEU A 135 32.93 6.11 -7.57
C LEU A 135 33.49 5.75 -6.17
N ASP A 136 33.80 6.76 -5.35
CA ASP A 136 34.29 6.55 -4.00
C ASP A 136 33.17 6.03 -3.06
N PRO A 137 33.27 4.79 -2.53
CA PRO A 137 32.26 4.23 -1.62
C PRO A 137 32.13 4.97 -0.28
N LYS A 138 33.13 5.74 0.12
CA LYS A 138 33.08 6.59 1.33
C LYS A 138 32.16 7.80 1.14
N VAL A 139 32.09 8.30 -0.08
CA VAL A 139 31.21 9.41 -0.47
C VAL A 139 29.81 8.87 -0.79
N TYR A 140 29.71 7.89 -1.68
CA TYR A 140 28.44 7.29 -2.11
C TYR A 140 28.02 6.15 -1.17
N LYS A 141 27.64 6.51 0.06
CA LYS A 141 27.23 5.56 1.09
C LYS A 141 25.90 4.89 0.71
N PRO A 142 25.80 3.55 0.70
CA PRO A 142 24.60 2.84 0.26
C PRO A 142 23.32 3.25 0.99
N GLY A 143 23.39 3.46 2.31
CA GLY A 143 22.23 3.90 3.08
C GLY A 143 21.70 5.27 2.69
N PHE A 144 22.60 6.22 2.38
CA PHE A 144 22.21 7.55 1.91
C PHE A 144 21.55 7.47 0.53
N MET A 145 22.15 6.75 -0.41
CA MET A 145 21.61 6.56 -1.75
C MET A 145 20.24 5.87 -1.71
N TYR A 146 20.10 4.82 -0.90
CA TYR A 146 18.83 4.12 -0.69
C TYR A 146 17.75 5.09 -0.20
N SER A 147 18.04 5.86 0.86
CA SER A 147 17.09 6.84 1.39
C SER A 147 16.64 7.88 0.34
N ARG A 148 17.57 8.36 -0.49
CA ARG A 148 17.25 9.32 -1.57
C ARG A 148 16.39 8.70 -2.67
N ILE A 149 16.69 7.47 -3.08
CA ILE A 149 15.92 6.73 -4.08
C ILE A 149 14.53 6.38 -3.54
N SER A 150 14.44 5.92 -2.30
CA SER A 150 13.18 5.63 -1.62
C SER A 150 12.28 6.88 -1.55
N MET A 151 12.84 8.03 -1.15
CA MET A 151 12.13 9.31 -1.15
C MET A 151 11.63 9.68 -2.55
N ALA A 152 12.46 9.51 -3.58
CA ALA A 152 12.05 9.79 -4.95
C ALA A 152 10.90 8.88 -5.40
N LYS A 153 10.98 7.56 -5.14
CA LYS A 153 9.91 6.59 -5.45
C LYS A 153 8.61 6.94 -4.73
N SER A 154 8.68 7.25 -3.43
CA SER A 154 7.51 7.61 -2.62
C SER A 154 6.81 8.90 -3.08
N ASN A 155 7.53 9.77 -3.78
CA ASN A 155 7.00 11.00 -4.38
C ASN A 155 6.75 10.88 -5.89
N LEU A 156 6.71 9.66 -6.45
CA LEU A 156 6.49 9.41 -7.87
C LEU A 156 7.52 10.07 -8.81
N ILE A 157 8.72 10.35 -8.30
CA ILE A 157 9.80 10.94 -9.07
C ILE A 157 10.58 9.81 -9.78
N THR A 158 10.33 9.66 -11.06
CA THR A 158 11.05 8.67 -11.90
C THR A 158 12.51 9.04 -12.07
N PRO A 159 13.42 8.10 -12.45
CA PRO A 159 14.81 8.43 -12.77
C PRO A 159 14.95 9.56 -13.80
N LYS A 160 14.07 9.59 -14.82
CA LYS A 160 14.05 10.65 -15.84
C LYS A 160 13.65 12.01 -15.25
N ALA A 161 12.62 12.04 -14.42
CA ALA A 161 12.19 13.26 -13.73
C ALA A 161 13.24 13.76 -12.74
N TYR A 162 13.91 12.84 -12.03
CA TYR A 162 15.00 13.17 -11.12
C TYR A 162 16.17 13.85 -11.85
N ALA A 163 16.54 13.33 -13.03
CA ALA A 163 17.67 13.82 -13.84
C ALA A 163 17.52 15.24 -14.37
N VAL A 164 16.30 15.80 -14.38
CA VAL A 164 15.99 17.17 -14.82
C VAL A 164 15.47 18.07 -13.69
N ASN A 165 15.43 17.58 -12.46
CA ASN A 165 14.94 18.33 -11.31
C ASN A 165 16.12 19.12 -10.69
N GLU A 166 16.18 20.42 -10.95
CA GLU A 166 17.27 21.29 -10.50
C GLU A 166 17.44 21.31 -8.98
N GLU A 167 16.35 21.26 -8.22
CA GLU A 167 16.39 21.25 -6.75
C GLU A 167 17.06 19.99 -6.22
N LEU A 168 16.65 18.82 -6.74
CA LEU A 168 17.25 17.55 -6.35
C LEU A 168 18.72 17.45 -6.74
N LEU A 169 19.06 17.89 -7.95
CA LEU A 169 20.44 17.88 -8.43
C LEU A 169 21.33 18.83 -7.62
N THR A 170 20.82 20.03 -7.27
CA THR A 170 21.52 20.97 -6.41
C THR A 170 21.75 20.40 -5.01
N TYR A 171 20.73 19.77 -4.43
CA TYR A 171 20.86 19.09 -3.15
C TYR A 171 21.92 17.98 -3.19
N ASP A 172 21.95 17.18 -4.25
CA ASP A 172 22.92 16.10 -4.43
C ASP A 172 24.35 16.65 -4.59
N GLN A 173 24.53 17.78 -5.29
CA GLN A 173 25.81 18.49 -5.38
C GLN A 173 26.30 18.98 -4.02
N MET A 174 25.42 19.61 -3.24
CA MET A 174 25.74 20.07 -1.88
C MET A 174 26.16 18.91 -0.97
N ASN A 175 25.57 17.73 -1.14
CA ASN A 175 25.91 16.51 -0.40
C ASN A 175 27.08 15.72 -1.02
N ARG A 176 27.77 16.28 -2.02
CA ARG A 176 28.92 15.68 -2.74
C ARG A 176 28.61 14.37 -3.45
N VAL A 177 27.36 14.16 -3.86
CA VAL A 177 26.90 12.95 -4.58
C VAL A 177 26.24 13.29 -5.94
N PRO A 178 26.89 14.09 -6.82
CA PRO A 178 26.28 14.58 -8.06
C PRO A 178 25.89 13.46 -9.04
N MET A 179 26.44 12.24 -8.86
CA MET A 179 26.12 11.09 -9.73
C MET A 179 24.88 10.30 -9.27
N LEU A 180 24.15 10.74 -8.24
CA LEU A 180 23.03 9.99 -7.66
C LEU A 180 21.91 9.75 -8.66
N SER A 181 21.58 10.72 -9.51
CA SER A 181 20.63 10.56 -10.61
C SER A 181 20.99 9.40 -11.56
N GLN A 182 22.27 9.27 -11.92
CA GLN A 182 22.74 8.15 -12.75
C GLN A 182 22.72 6.82 -12.00
N ILE A 183 23.06 6.82 -10.71
CA ILE A 183 22.96 5.65 -9.84
C ILE A 183 21.50 5.20 -9.75
N TYR A 184 20.55 6.10 -9.58
CA TYR A 184 19.12 5.77 -9.54
C TYR A 184 18.66 5.12 -10.84
N THR A 185 19.06 5.65 -12.01
CA THR A 185 18.76 5.04 -13.32
C THR A 185 19.30 3.63 -13.41
N LYS A 186 20.59 3.43 -13.08
CA LYS A 186 21.23 2.11 -13.13
C LYS A 186 20.62 1.13 -12.13
N TYR A 187 20.17 1.62 -10.97
CA TYR A 187 19.51 0.81 -9.95
C TYR A 187 18.19 0.25 -10.48
N VAL A 188 17.33 1.11 -11.03
CA VAL A 188 16.03 0.70 -11.60
C VAL A 188 16.24 -0.29 -12.76
N ASP A 189 17.17 -0.01 -13.66
CA ASP A 189 17.51 -0.90 -14.79
C ASP A 189 18.00 -2.26 -14.31
N LYS A 190 18.81 -2.29 -13.25
CA LYS A 190 19.35 -3.53 -12.70
C LYS A 190 18.26 -4.36 -12.03
N CYS A 191 17.39 -3.73 -11.23
CA CYS A 191 16.24 -4.39 -10.61
C CYS A 191 15.33 -5.01 -11.69
N LEU A 192 15.00 -4.26 -12.73
CA LEU A 192 14.16 -4.74 -13.82
C LEU A 192 14.80 -5.94 -14.54
N LYS A 193 16.09 -5.86 -14.89
CA LYS A 193 16.82 -6.95 -15.55
C LYS A 193 16.92 -8.21 -14.70
N SER A 194 16.99 -8.06 -13.38
CA SER A 194 17.02 -9.16 -12.42
C SER A 194 15.65 -9.70 -12.06
N GLY A 195 14.56 -9.14 -12.62
CA GLY A 195 13.20 -9.49 -12.23
C GLY A 195 12.96 -9.26 -10.75
N ALA A 196 13.49 -8.18 -10.18
CA ALA A 196 13.42 -7.89 -8.75
C ALA A 196 12.73 -6.56 -8.47
N MET A 197 12.07 -6.46 -7.33
CA MET A 197 11.45 -5.26 -6.77
C MET A 197 11.92 -5.07 -5.34
N ASP A 198 12.28 -3.85 -4.94
CA ASP A 198 12.41 -3.52 -3.52
C ASP A 198 11.04 -3.19 -2.89
N PHE A 199 11.02 -2.86 -1.59
CA PHE A 199 9.76 -2.54 -0.91
C PHE A 199 9.07 -1.31 -1.51
N ASP A 200 9.82 -0.28 -1.91
CA ASP A 200 9.24 0.91 -2.54
C ASP A 200 8.69 0.59 -3.93
N ASP A 201 9.32 -0.34 -4.65
CA ASP A 201 8.85 -0.80 -5.95
C ASP A 201 7.49 -1.51 -5.86
N LEU A 202 7.20 -2.23 -4.77
CA LEU A 202 5.87 -2.85 -4.61
C LEU A 202 4.75 -1.81 -4.67
N LEU A 203 4.95 -0.65 -4.06
CA LEU A 203 4.00 0.46 -4.13
C LEU A 203 4.04 1.14 -5.51
N LEU A 204 5.24 1.45 -6.00
CA LEU A 204 5.41 2.15 -7.27
C LEU A 204 4.89 1.35 -8.46
N GLN A 205 5.15 0.04 -8.52
CA GLN A 205 4.66 -0.81 -9.60
C GLN A 205 3.15 -1.06 -9.48
N MET A 206 2.60 -1.11 -8.26
CA MET A 206 1.15 -1.15 -8.07
C MET A 206 0.48 0.13 -8.58
N PHE A 207 1.05 1.31 -8.25
CA PHE A 207 0.59 2.58 -8.81
C PHE A 207 0.64 2.56 -10.35
N LYS A 208 1.78 2.16 -10.92
CA LYS A 208 1.98 2.08 -12.38
C LYS A 208 0.94 1.17 -13.04
N LEU A 209 0.69 0.00 -12.46
CA LEU A 209 -0.29 -0.97 -12.95
C LEU A 209 -1.70 -0.36 -13.01
N LEU A 210 -2.14 0.29 -11.95
CA LEU A 210 -3.46 0.91 -11.89
C LEU A 210 -3.56 2.18 -12.75
N TYR A 211 -2.49 2.98 -12.80
CA TYR A 211 -2.45 4.22 -13.57
C TYR A 211 -2.48 3.97 -15.08
N GLN A 212 -1.63 3.08 -15.56
CA GLN A 212 -1.56 2.69 -16.98
C GLN A 212 -2.78 1.86 -17.42
N ASN A 213 -3.41 1.16 -16.48
CA ASN A 213 -4.62 0.38 -16.68
C ASN A 213 -4.56 -0.61 -17.86
N PRO A 214 -3.46 -1.39 -18.03
CA PRO A 214 -3.40 -2.36 -19.12
C PRO A 214 -4.54 -3.38 -18.97
N ASP A 215 -5.17 -3.73 -20.09
CA ASP A 215 -6.30 -4.69 -20.14
C ASP A 215 -7.42 -4.40 -19.14
N ASN A 216 -7.65 -3.13 -18.80
CA ASN A 216 -8.65 -2.68 -17.82
C ASN A 216 -8.46 -3.27 -16.42
N ILE A 217 -7.20 -3.45 -15.99
CA ILE A 217 -6.87 -4.07 -14.71
C ILE A 217 -7.38 -3.25 -13.51
N ARG A 218 -7.39 -1.91 -13.63
CA ARG A 218 -7.97 -1.04 -12.61
C ARG A 218 -9.44 -1.35 -12.42
N ASP A 219 -10.20 -1.46 -13.49
CA ASP A 219 -11.64 -1.72 -13.46
C ASP A 219 -11.93 -3.10 -12.87
N LYS A 220 -11.06 -4.09 -13.15
CA LYS A 220 -11.12 -5.42 -12.53
C LYS A 220 -11.05 -5.33 -11.00
N TYR A 221 -10.05 -4.62 -10.45
CA TYR A 221 -9.89 -4.52 -9.00
C TYR A 221 -10.88 -3.54 -8.35
N GLN A 222 -11.30 -2.51 -9.07
CA GLN A 222 -12.39 -1.65 -8.63
C GLN A 222 -13.71 -2.44 -8.49
N SER A 223 -14.02 -3.30 -9.44
CA SER A 223 -15.22 -4.15 -9.39
C SER A 223 -15.10 -5.26 -8.33
N ALA A 224 -13.88 -5.78 -8.11
CA ALA A 224 -13.63 -6.79 -7.10
C ALA A 224 -13.83 -6.23 -5.68
N PHE A 225 -13.35 -5.02 -5.38
CA PHE A 225 -13.43 -4.43 -4.04
C PHE A 225 -14.56 -3.42 -3.96
N SER A 226 -15.71 -3.82 -3.41
CA SER A 226 -16.84 -2.91 -3.19
C SER A 226 -16.62 -1.95 -2.01
N HIS A 227 -15.83 -2.34 -1.01
CA HIS A 227 -15.55 -1.56 0.18
C HIS A 227 -14.03 -1.55 0.45
N ILE A 228 -13.51 -0.35 0.76
CA ILE A 228 -12.09 -0.15 1.07
C ILE A 228 -11.98 0.47 2.47
N PHE A 229 -11.12 -0.10 3.31
CA PHE A 229 -10.81 0.37 4.64
C PHE A 229 -9.33 0.70 4.73
N VAL A 230 -9.00 1.83 5.34
CA VAL A 230 -7.60 2.21 5.60
C VAL A 230 -7.48 2.62 7.06
N ASP A 231 -6.78 1.81 7.84
CA ASP A 231 -6.46 2.14 9.23
C ASP A 231 -5.26 3.09 9.28
N GLU A 232 -5.24 3.99 10.27
CA GLU A 232 -4.21 5.01 10.47
C GLU A 232 -3.90 5.83 9.19
N PHE A 233 -4.95 6.26 8.50
CA PHE A 233 -4.85 6.97 7.20
C PHE A 233 -3.92 8.19 7.25
N GLN A 234 -3.78 8.85 8.41
CA GLN A 234 -2.88 9.99 8.60
C GLN A 234 -1.39 9.64 8.37
N ASP A 235 -1.01 8.36 8.45
CA ASP A 235 0.36 7.89 8.23
C ASP A 235 0.66 7.55 6.77
N THR A 236 -0.33 7.71 5.87
CA THR A 236 -0.14 7.42 4.44
C THR A 236 0.83 8.40 3.80
N ASN A 237 1.79 7.86 3.04
CA ASN A 237 2.63 8.68 2.18
C ASN A 237 1.89 9.05 0.87
N PHE A 238 2.49 9.96 0.10
CA PHE A 238 1.90 10.45 -1.15
C PHE A 238 1.57 9.31 -2.14
N LEU A 239 2.49 8.36 -2.32
CA LEU A 239 2.29 7.24 -3.23
C LEU A 239 1.14 6.32 -2.80
N GLN A 240 1.02 5.99 -1.52
CA GLN A 240 -0.08 5.19 -0.97
C GLN A 240 -1.43 5.91 -1.17
N TYR A 241 -1.46 7.21 -0.91
CA TYR A 241 -2.64 8.03 -1.15
C TYR A 241 -3.07 8.02 -2.62
N GLU A 242 -2.13 8.20 -3.55
CA GLU A 242 -2.43 8.16 -4.99
C GLU A 242 -2.94 6.78 -5.46
N ILE A 243 -2.43 5.68 -4.88
CA ILE A 243 -2.95 4.33 -5.15
C ILE A 243 -4.41 4.20 -4.68
N ILE A 244 -4.73 4.68 -3.46
CA ILE A 244 -6.11 4.68 -2.95
C ILE A 244 -7.03 5.46 -3.89
N LYS A 245 -6.60 6.64 -4.35
CA LYS A 245 -7.38 7.43 -5.33
C LYS A 245 -7.66 6.66 -6.62
N LEU A 246 -6.69 5.89 -7.13
CA LEU A 246 -6.89 5.08 -8.32
C LEU A 246 -7.91 3.96 -8.11
N PHE A 247 -7.97 3.35 -6.93
CA PHE A 247 -9.04 2.39 -6.60
C PHE A 247 -10.43 3.04 -6.54
N LEU A 248 -10.51 4.33 -6.24
CA LEU A 248 -11.78 5.06 -6.11
C LEU A 248 -12.15 5.84 -7.37
N LYS A 249 -11.23 5.95 -8.32
CA LYS A 249 -11.41 6.76 -9.53
C LYS A 249 -12.68 6.33 -10.28
N ASP A 250 -13.45 7.31 -10.72
CA ASP A 250 -14.67 7.14 -11.53
C ASP A 250 -15.84 6.41 -10.80
N ARG A 251 -15.74 6.15 -9.48
CA ARG A 251 -16.83 5.53 -8.68
C ARG A 251 -17.89 6.53 -8.21
N GLY A 252 -17.58 7.84 -8.27
CA GLY A 252 -18.49 8.90 -7.81
C GLY A 252 -18.88 8.77 -6.34
N PRO A 253 -20.10 9.18 -5.97
CA PRO A 253 -20.58 9.14 -4.58
C PRO A 253 -20.74 7.72 -4.00
N ASN A 254 -20.71 6.69 -4.83
CA ASN A 254 -20.77 5.28 -4.40
C ASN A 254 -19.41 4.70 -4.03
N SER A 255 -18.39 5.55 -3.82
CA SER A 255 -17.07 5.13 -3.34
C SER A 255 -17.15 4.76 -1.88
N ASN A 256 -17.32 3.45 -1.59
CA ASN A 256 -17.38 2.96 -0.20
C ASN A 256 -15.96 2.85 0.35
N ILE A 257 -15.47 3.94 0.88
CA ILE A 257 -14.20 4.00 1.62
C ILE A 257 -14.44 4.45 3.05
N CYS A 258 -13.75 3.80 3.99
CA CYS A 258 -13.71 4.20 5.39
C CYS A 258 -12.25 4.41 5.83
N ILE A 259 -11.94 5.62 6.33
CA ILE A 259 -10.62 6.04 6.79
C ILE A 259 -10.67 6.61 8.20
#